data_7747715b05b6c09c424ec8eee287bf9f
#
_entry.id   7747715b05b6c09c424ec8eee287bf9f
#
_cell.length_a   1.000
_cell.length_b   1.000
_cell.length_c   1.000
_cell.angle_alpha   90.00
_cell.angle_beta   90.00
_cell.angle_gamma   90.00
#
_symmetry.space_group_name_H-M   'P 1'
#
loop_
_entity.id
_entity.type
_entity.pdbx_description
1 polymer ?
#
loop_
_entity_poly.entity_id
_entity_poly.type
_entity_poly.pdbx_seq_one_letter_code
_entity_poly.pdbx_strand_id
1 'polypeptide(L)'
;QDFITLYLKYHGEEWHRNIGLYPGIIREDGADGRRLCHSCYRTSDMVELYLKFGEMGVNVNMFPANRFKGCMLQRANAFIVGPEGELYKCWNDVSNPDRVIGSIMDNDLHNYDVLMRYMQECRPIREECRDCYIYPICDGGCGYIQYRNKFEKGEFEICSPLKNRDMLIKALLY
;
A
#
# COMPACT_ATOMS: atom_id res chain seq x y z
N GLN A 1 19.05 -13.11 -2.08
CA GLN A 1 20.43 -13.10 -1.60
C GLN A 1 21.40 -12.71 -2.73
N ASP A 2 21.24 -13.25 -3.93
CA ASP A 2 22.10 -12.97 -5.09
C ASP A 2 22.11 -11.51 -5.52
N PHE A 3 20.94 -10.82 -5.45
CA PHE A 3 20.84 -9.41 -5.79
C PHE A 3 21.66 -8.53 -4.84
N ILE A 4 21.56 -8.74 -3.53
CA ILE A 4 22.34 -7.98 -2.54
C ILE A 4 23.83 -8.25 -2.67
N THR A 5 24.22 -9.51 -2.88
CA THR A 5 25.62 -9.89 -3.12
C THR A 5 26.17 -9.20 -4.39
N LEU A 6 25.38 -9.18 -5.47
CA LEU A 6 25.74 -8.48 -6.70
C LEU A 6 25.85 -6.98 -6.48
N TYR A 7 24.94 -6.43 -5.70
CA TYR A 7 24.88 -5.00 -5.40
C TYR A 7 26.10 -4.54 -4.59
N LEU A 8 26.44 -5.27 -3.52
CA LEU A 8 27.66 -5.03 -2.72
C LEU A 8 28.93 -5.08 -3.56
N LYS A 9 28.99 -6.03 -4.50
CA LYS A 9 30.15 -6.19 -5.40
C LYS A 9 30.39 -4.96 -6.25
N TYR A 10 29.34 -4.27 -6.73
CA TYR A 10 29.45 -3.14 -7.66
C TYR A 10 29.43 -1.77 -6.99
N HIS A 11 28.82 -1.65 -5.82
CA HIS A 11 28.60 -0.37 -5.15
C HIS A 11 29.34 -0.24 -3.81
N GLY A 12 30.02 -1.28 -3.36
CA GLY A 12 30.75 -1.31 -2.11
C GLY A 12 29.85 -1.37 -0.87
N GLU A 13 30.46 -1.39 0.31
CA GLU A 13 29.74 -1.55 1.59
C GLU A 13 28.86 -0.33 1.97
N GLU A 14 29.11 0.83 1.39
CA GLU A 14 28.36 2.07 1.67
C GLU A 14 27.16 2.32 0.73
N TRP A 15 26.79 1.32 -0.09
CA TRP A 15 25.68 1.45 -1.05
C TRP A 15 24.37 1.94 -0.43
N HIS A 16 24.07 1.51 0.79
CA HIS A 16 22.87 1.87 1.53
C HIS A 16 22.75 3.37 1.87
N ARG A 17 23.83 4.13 1.78
CA ARG A 17 23.81 5.59 2.00
C ARG A 17 23.21 6.34 0.82
N ASN A 18 23.33 5.80 -0.38
CA ASN A 18 22.92 6.45 -1.61
C ASN A 18 21.68 5.83 -2.26
N ILE A 19 21.32 4.60 -1.85
CA ILE A 19 20.24 3.85 -2.47
C ILE A 19 19.39 3.22 -1.38
N GLY A 20 18.10 3.60 -1.36
CA GLY A 20 17.10 2.97 -0.52
C GLY A 20 16.58 1.71 -1.19
N LEU A 21 16.67 0.57 -0.52
CA LEU A 21 16.00 -0.66 -0.91
C LEU A 21 14.86 -0.93 0.07
N TYR A 22 13.73 -1.34 -0.46
CA TYR A 22 12.64 -1.86 0.35
C TYR A 22 12.00 -3.05 -0.36
N PRO A 23 11.66 -4.12 0.36
CA PRO A 23 10.97 -5.25 -0.24
C PRO A 23 9.52 -4.90 -0.55
N GLY A 24 9.10 -5.15 -1.78
CA GLY A 24 7.71 -5.04 -2.21
C GLY A 24 7.06 -6.42 -2.23
N ILE A 25 5.84 -6.53 -1.72
CA ILE A 25 5.05 -7.76 -1.83
C ILE A 25 4.20 -7.67 -3.08
N ILE A 26 4.46 -8.58 -4.01
CA ILE A 26 3.61 -8.77 -5.19
C ILE A 26 2.37 -9.54 -4.76
N ARG A 27 1.21 -8.97 -5.04
CA ARG A 27 -0.08 -9.60 -4.80
C ARG A 27 -0.67 -10.10 -6.11
N GLU A 28 -0.99 -11.37 -6.14
CA GLU A 28 -1.81 -11.97 -7.19
C GLU A 28 -3.16 -12.37 -6.58
N ASP A 29 -4.00 -11.38 -6.36
CA ASP A 29 -5.35 -11.60 -5.87
C ASP A 29 -6.33 -11.56 -7.04
N GLY A 30 -7.27 -12.48 -7.07
CA GLY A 30 -8.40 -12.45 -8.00
C GLY A 30 -9.28 -11.22 -7.79
N ALA A 31 -10.21 -10.99 -8.70
CA ALA A 31 -11.14 -9.87 -8.62
C ALA A 31 -11.97 -9.89 -7.32
N ASP A 32 -12.23 -11.07 -6.78
CA ASP A 32 -12.96 -11.32 -5.53
C ASP A 32 -12.08 -11.28 -4.26
N GLY A 33 -10.79 -11.00 -4.39
CA GLY A 33 -9.85 -11.03 -3.27
C GLY A 33 -9.29 -12.42 -2.96
N ARG A 34 -9.73 -13.45 -3.67
CA ARG A 34 -9.18 -14.79 -3.50
C ARG A 34 -7.77 -14.85 -4.04
N ARG A 35 -6.94 -15.54 -3.31
CA ARG A 35 -5.54 -15.69 -3.63
C ARG A 35 -5.35 -16.61 -4.83
N LEU A 36 -4.67 -16.11 -5.87
CA LEU A 36 -4.31 -16.91 -7.05
C LEU A 36 -2.95 -17.63 -6.87
N CYS A 37 -2.04 -17.01 -6.13
CA CYS A 37 -0.71 -17.57 -5.86
C CYS A 37 -0.63 -18.20 -4.47
N HIS A 38 -0.35 -19.50 -4.39
CA HIS A 38 -0.22 -20.23 -3.12
C HIS A 38 1.14 -20.05 -2.44
N SER A 39 2.18 -19.73 -3.22
CA SER A 39 3.57 -19.57 -2.74
C SER A 39 4.01 -18.13 -2.55
N CYS A 40 3.15 -17.14 -2.86
CA CYS A 40 3.47 -15.73 -2.69
C CYS A 40 3.39 -15.30 -1.22
N TYR A 41 4.23 -14.37 -0.83
CA TYR A 41 4.18 -13.75 0.49
C TYR A 41 2.82 -13.09 0.74
N ARG A 42 2.35 -13.18 1.97
CA ARG A 42 1.16 -12.48 2.46
C ARG A 42 1.55 -11.15 3.09
N THR A 43 0.58 -10.28 3.26
CA THR A 43 0.78 -9.06 4.06
C THR A 43 1.18 -9.38 5.49
N SER A 44 0.70 -10.51 6.05
CA SER A 44 1.12 -11.03 7.35
C SER A 44 2.61 -11.39 7.41
N ASP A 45 3.18 -11.79 6.29
CA ASP A 45 4.58 -12.24 6.22
C ASP A 45 5.55 -11.05 6.05
N MET A 46 5.03 -9.83 5.90
CA MET A 46 5.81 -8.63 5.62
C MET A 46 6.85 -8.34 6.70
N VAL A 47 6.50 -8.51 7.96
CA VAL A 47 7.42 -8.27 9.08
C VAL A 47 8.61 -9.23 9.02
N GLU A 48 8.35 -10.51 8.79
CA GLU A 48 9.41 -11.53 8.68
C GLU A 48 10.29 -11.31 7.44
N LEU A 49 9.69 -10.89 6.34
CA LEU A 49 10.44 -10.54 5.13
C LEU A 49 11.38 -9.35 5.39
N TYR A 50 10.90 -8.32 6.05
CA TYR A 50 11.70 -7.13 6.37
C TYR A 50 12.84 -7.46 7.35
N LEU A 51 12.59 -8.30 8.35
CA LEU A 51 13.64 -8.78 9.26
C LEU A 51 14.76 -9.50 8.49
N LYS A 52 14.41 -10.40 7.56
CA LYS A 52 15.39 -11.09 6.71
C LYS A 52 16.20 -10.12 5.85
N PHE A 53 15.59 -9.08 5.31
CA PHE A 53 16.32 -8.04 4.57
C PHE A 53 17.27 -7.27 5.48
N GLY A 54 16.86 -6.95 6.70
CA GLY A 54 17.72 -6.31 7.68
C GLY A 54 18.92 -7.16 8.08
N GLU A 55 18.73 -8.48 8.32
CA GLU A 55 19.82 -9.43 8.56
C GLU A 55 20.84 -9.50 7.41
N MET A 56 20.40 -9.16 6.19
CA MET A 56 21.24 -9.07 4.99
C MET A 56 21.90 -7.69 4.82
N GLY A 57 21.77 -6.78 5.82
CA GLY A 57 22.38 -5.45 5.80
C GLY A 57 21.57 -4.38 5.06
N VAL A 58 20.32 -4.67 4.68
CA VAL A 58 19.43 -3.66 4.10
C VAL A 58 18.80 -2.84 5.21
N ASN A 59 18.95 -1.53 5.16
CA ASN A 59 18.25 -0.64 6.09
C ASN A 59 16.77 -0.61 5.74
N VAL A 60 15.96 -1.33 6.51
CA VAL A 60 14.51 -1.40 6.32
C VAL A 60 13.79 -0.62 7.41
N ASN A 61 12.84 0.19 7.00
CA ASN A 61 11.94 0.85 7.95
C ASN A 61 10.62 0.07 8.03
N MET A 62 10.42 -0.64 9.13
CA MET A 62 9.23 -1.45 9.37
C MET A 62 8.02 -0.62 9.77
N PHE A 63 8.26 0.55 10.36
CA PHE A 63 7.17 1.42 10.78
C PHE A 63 6.91 2.46 9.70
N PRO A 64 5.69 2.52 9.15
CA PRO A 64 5.34 3.58 8.25
C PRO A 64 5.48 4.93 8.97
N ALA A 65 5.97 5.92 8.24
CA ALA A 65 5.95 7.28 8.74
C ALA A 65 4.50 7.66 9.10
N ASN A 66 4.38 8.49 10.14
CA ASN A 66 3.12 9.02 10.59
C ASN A 66 2.21 9.49 9.44
N ARG A 67 1.01 8.92 9.34
CA ARG A 67 0.06 9.16 8.26
C ARG A 67 -1.03 10.19 8.61
N PHE A 68 -0.81 11.09 9.55
CA PHE A 68 -1.79 12.13 9.93
C PHE A 68 -2.36 12.95 8.74
N LYS A 69 -1.73 12.87 7.59
CA LYS A 69 -2.19 13.57 6.38
C LYS A 69 -3.06 12.70 5.46
N GLY A 70 -3.30 11.46 5.83
CA GLY A 70 -4.05 10.50 5.03
C GLY A 70 -3.35 10.07 3.73
N CYS A 71 -4.01 9.20 2.97
CA CYS A 71 -3.58 8.79 1.64
C CYS A 71 -3.96 9.87 0.61
N MET A 72 -3.21 9.96 -0.49
CA MET A 72 -3.51 10.87 -1.60
C MET A 72 -4.92 10.70 -2.17
N LEU A 73 -5.47 9.49 -2.15
CA LEU A 73 -6.83 9.23 -2.65
C LEU A 73 -7.93 10.01 -1.90
N GLN A 74 -7.65 10.44 -0.67
CA GLN A 74 -8.57 11.22 0.16
C GLN A 74 -8.44 12.74 -0.06
N ARG A 75 -7.47 13.18 -0.85
CA ARG A 75 -7.23 14.61 -1.12
C ARG A 75 -7.93 15.04 -2.40
N ALA A 76 -8.70 16.12 -2.34
CA ALA A 76 -9.46 16.63 -3.49
C ALA A 76 -8.56 16.93 -4.70
N ASN A 77 -7.38 17.48 -4.47
CA ASN A 77 -6.46 17.97 -5.49
C ASN A 77 -5.26 17.03 -5.76
N ALA A 78 -5.35 15.75 -5.42
CA ALA A 78 -4.30 14.78 -5.70
C ALA A 78 -4.80 13.71 -6.66
N PHE A 79 -4.10 13.56 -7.77
CA PHE A 79 -4.44 12.65 -8.86
C PHE A 79 -3.21 11.85 -9.31
N ILE A 80 -3.44 10.68 -9.87
CA ILE A 80 -2.48 9.95 -10.68
C ILE A 80 -2.82 10.23 -12.13
N VAL A 81 -1.82 10.57 -12.92
CA VAL A 81 -1.96 10.75 -14.36
C VAL A 81 -1.53 9.48 -15.06
N GLY A 82 -2.39 8.89 -15.83
CA GLY A 82 -2.10 7.73 -16.67
C GLY A 82 -1.36 8.10 -17.95
N PRO A 83 -0.92 7.08 -18.72
CA PRO A 83 -0.09 7.30 -19.91
C PRO A 83 -0.74 8.14 -21.01
N GLU A 84 -2.06 8.12 -21.12
CA GLU A 84 -2.84 8.85 -22.14
C GLU A 84 -3.45 10.16 -21.58
N GLY A 85 -3.06 10.55 -20.36
CA GLY A 85 -3.53 11.76 -19.70
C GLY A 85 -4.79 11.58 -18.86
N GLU A 86 -5.28 10.34 -18.71
CA GLU A 86 -6.41 10.01 -17.86
C GLU A 86 -6.06 10.20 -16.37
N LEU A 87 -7.04 10.60 -15.59
CA LEU A 87 -6.89 10.88 -14.16
C LEU A 87 -7.49 9.76 -13.31
N TYR A 88 -6.73 9.34 -12.30
CA TYR A 88 -7.15 8.34 -11.31
C TYR A 88 -6.94 8.85 -9.88
N LYS A 89 -7.65 8.27 -8.92
CA LYS A 89 -7.45 8.53 -7.48
C LYS A 89 -6.42 7.61 -6.85
N CYS A 90 -6.16 6.46 -7.42
CA CYS A 90 -5.21 5.48 -6.91
C CYS A 90 -4.35 4.93 -8.05
N TRP A 91 -3.08 4.70 -7.77
CA TRP A 91 -2.18 4.08 -8.75
C TRP A 91 -2.58 2.64 -9.14
N ASN A 92 -3.25 1.92 -8.22
CA ASN A 92 -3.76 0.58 -8.51
C ASN A 92 -4.93 0.58 -9.51
N ASP A 93 -5.47 1.75 -9.83
CA ASP A 93 -6.54 1.91 -10.81
C ASP A 93 -6.02 2.19 -12.22
N VAL A 94 -4.73 2.50 -12.38
CA VAL A 94 -4.14 2.79 -13.69
C VAL A 94 -4.41 1.64 -14.65
N SER A 95 -4.84 1.98 -15.86
CA SER A 95 -5.30 1.07 -16.91
C SER A 95 -6.68 0.43 -16.67
N ASN A 96 -7.41 0.82 -15.64
CA ASN A 96 -8.81 0.42 -15.47
C ASN A 96 -9.74 1.55 -15.95
N PRO A 97 -10.44 1.39 -17.10
CA PRO A 97 -11.27 2.45 -17.68
C PRO A 97 -12.45 2.84 -16.76
N ASP A 98 -12.97 1.91 -15.95
CA ASP A 98 -14.09 2.18 -15.03
C ASP A 98 -13.66 3.06 -13.84
N ARG A 99 -12.36 3.31 -13.70
CA ARG A 99 -11.76 4.10 -12.62
C ARG A 99 -11.23 5.45 -13.06
N VAL A 100 -11.31 5.74 -14.33
CA VAL A 100 -10.98 7.06 -14.88
C VAL A 100 -11.98 8.07 -14.34
N ILE A 101 -11.47 9.16 -13.76
CA ILE A 101 -12.29 10.24 -13.16
C ILE A 101 -12.20 11.55 -13.93
N GLY A 102 -11.40 11.60 -14.99
CA GLY A 102 -11.19 12.77 -15.83
C GLY A 102 -9.97 12.62 -16.71
N SER A 103 -9.62 13.70 -17.39
CA SER A 103 -8.41 13.79 -18.20
C SER A 103 -7.74 15.15 -18.03
N ILE A 104 -6.41 15.17 -18.06
CA ILE A 104 -5.66 16.43 -18.09
C ILE A 104 -5.86 17.19 -19.40
N MET A 105 -6.32 16.50 -20.45
CA MET A 105 -6.54 17.09 -21.77
C MET A 105 -7.86 17.88 -21.83
N ASP A 106 -8.85 17.45 -21.09
CA ASP A 106 -10.20 18.03 -21.13
C ASP A 106 -10.41 19.09 -20.04
N ASN A 107 -9.48 19.19 -19.10
CA ASN A 107 -9.56 20.04 -17.91
C ASN A 107 -10.90 19.88 -17.14
N ASP A 108 -11.44 18.67 -17.15
CA ASP A 108 -12.71 18.31 -16.53
C ASP A 108 -12.63 16.97 -15.78
N LEU A 109 -13.43 16.88 -14.72
CA LEU A 109 -13.68 15.63 -13.98
C LEU A 109 -15.09 15.14 -14.36
N HIS A 110 -15.22 13.85 -14.63
CA HIS A 110 -16.49 13.28 -15.07
C HIS A 110 -17.01 12.14 -14.22
N ASN A 111 -16.26 11.19 -13.80
CA ASN A 111 -16.75 10.05 -13.03
C ASN A 111 -16.82 10.37 -11.52
N TYR A 112 -17.73 11.28 -11.17
CA TYR A 112 -17.89 11.76 -9.79
C TYR A 112 -18.26 10.65 -8.81
N ASP A 113 -18.94 9.60 -9.24
CA ASP A 113 -19.28 8.47 -8.38
C ASP A 113 -18.02 7.79 -7.83
N VAL A 114 -17.05 7.48 -8.67
CA VAL A 114 -15.77 6.91 -8.27
C VAL A 114 -15.00 7.86 -7.38
N LEU A 115 -14.95 9.14 -7.75
CA LEU A 115 -14.28 10.19 -6.97
C LEU A 115 -14.87 10.27 -5.55
N MET A 116 -16.20 10.37 -5.44
CA MET A 116 -16.88 10.51 -4.15
C MET A 116 -16.77 9.24 -3.29
N ARG A 117 -16.84 8.06 -3.88
CA ARG A 117 -16.60 6.80 -3.17
C ARG A 117 -15.23 6.78 -2.53
N TYR A 118 -14.17 7.19 -3.23
CA TYR A 118 -12.84 7.28 -2.64
C TYR A 118 -12.74 8.35 -1.56
N MET A 119 -13.29 9.53 -1.78
CA MET A 119 -13.11 10.66 -0.88
C MET A 119 -13.97 10.58 0.39
N GLN A 120 -15.17 10.04 0.30
CA GLN A 120 -16.13 10.03 1.40
C GLN A 120 -16.30 8.66 2.04
N GLU A 121 -16.40 7.60 1.22
CA GLU A 121 -16.84 6.30 1.70
C GLU A 121 -15.70 5.33 2.00
N CYS A 122 -14.52 5.56 1.44
CA CYS A 122 -13.32 4.80 1.75
C CYS A 122 -12.46 5.50 2.82
N ARG A 123 -13.09 6.22 3.73
CA ARG A 123 -12.40 6.80 4.89
C ARG A 123 -12.03 5.71 5.88
N PRO A 124 -10.87 5.85 6.51
CA PRO A 124 -10.28 4.78 7.30
C PRO A 124 -10.96 4.49 8.64
N ILE A 125 -11.90 5.32 9.10
CA ILE A 125 -12.47 5.18 10.45
C ILE A 125 -13.59 4.15 10.44
N ARG A 126 -13.20 2.88 10.56
CA ARG A 126 -14.12 1.78 10.87
C ARG A 126 -14.30 1.69 12.38
N GLU A 127 -15.38 1.05 12.83
CA GLU A 127 -15.66 0.92 14.27
C GLU A 127 -14.51 0.24 15.02
N GLU A 128 -13.95 -0.83 14.46
CA GLU A 128 -12.79 -1.53 15.03
C GLU A 128 -11.48 -0.72 15.04
N CYS A 129 -11.45 0.45 14.42
CA CYS A 129 -10.29 1.35 14.42
C CYS A 129 -10.29 2.32 15.60
N ARG A 130 -11.43 2.52 16.28
CA ARG A 130 -11.57 3.53 17.36
C ARG A 130 -10.64 3.25 18.53
N ASP A 131 -10.52 1.99 18.94
CA ASP A 131 -9.68 1.56 20.06
C ASP A 131 -8.42 0.82 19.59
N CYS A 132 -8.06 0.94 18.32
CA CYS A 132 -6.94 0.23 17.74
C CYS A 132 -5.62 0.94 18.06
N TYR A 133 -4.73 0.27 18.78
CA TYR A 133 -3.44 0.83 19.22
C TYR A 133 -2.49 1.20 18.07
N ILE A 134 -2.62 0.58 16.90
CA ILE A 134 -1.81 0.92 15.72
C ILE A 134 -2.49 1.93 14.77
N TYR A 135 -3.71 2.39 15.09
CA TYR A 135 -4.44 3.32 14.25
C TYR A 135 -3.62 4.56 13.86
N PRO A 136 -2.84 5.19 14.76
CA PRO A 136 -2.07 6.39 14.44
C PRO A 136 -1.03 6.21 13.32
N ILE A 137 -0.55 4.99 13.12
CA ILE A 137 0.41 4.65 12.06
C ILE A 137 -0.22 3.90 10.88
N CYS A 138 -1.38 3.26 11.09
CA CYS A 138 -2.12 2.51 10.08
C CYS A 138 -3.09 3.37 9.29
N ASP A 139 -3.70 4.38 9.94
CA ASP A 139 -4.72 5.26 9.38
C ASP A 139 -5.90 4.48 8.75
N GLY A 140 -6.27 3.35 9.37
CA GLY A 140 -7.41 2.51 8.97
C GLY A 140 -7.17 1.61 7.76
N GLY A 141 -5.95 1.57 7.22
CA GLY A 141 -5.58 0.69 6.11
C GLY A 141 -5.69 1.34 4.73
N CYS A 142 -5.68 0.52 3.70
CA CYS A 142 -5.65 0.96 2.31
C CYS A 142 -7.05 1.31 1.79
N GLY A 143 -7.28 2.55 1.35
CA GLY A 143 -8.57 2.97 0.81
C GLY A 143 -8.95 2.27 -0.50
N TYR A 144 -7.98 1.87 -1.32
CA TYR A 144 -8.23 1.04 -2.50
C TYR A 144 -8.83 -0.33 -2.11
N ILE A 145 -8.27 -0.97 -1.09
CA ILE A 145 -8.78 -2.24 -0.57
C ILE A 145 -10.19 -2.07 0.02
N GLN A 146 -10.41 -0.97 0.76
CA GLN A 146 -11.75 -0.65 1.27
C GLN A 146 -12.76 -0.44 0.15
N TYR A 147 -12.37 0.25 -0.92
CA TYR A 147 -13.20 0.43 -2.10
C TYR A 147 -13.63 -0.92 -2.70
N ARG A 148 -12.67 -1.81 -2.92
CA ARG A 148 -12.94 -3.13 -3.49
C ARG A 148 -13.85 -3.97 -2.61
N ASN A 149 -13.62 -3.97 -1.30
CA ASN A 149 -14.48 -4.70 -0.37
C ASN A 149 -15.91 -4.14 -0.34
N LYS A 150 -16.05 -2.81 -0.39
CA LYS A 150 -17.35 -2.16 -0.26
C LYS A 150 -18.17 -2.18 -1.55
N PHE A 151 -17.54 -1.97 -2.69
CA PHE A 151 -18.22 -1.74 -3.96
C PHE A 151 -18.05 -2.87 -4.99
N GLU A 152 -17.07 -3.74 -4.80
CA GLU A 152 -16.76 -4.83 -5.74
C GLU A 152 -16.88 -6.22 -5.12
N LYS A 153 -17.49 -6.32 -3.93
CA LYS A 153 -17.67 -7.60 -3.20
C LYS A 153 -16.34 -8.31 -2.92
N GLY A 154 -15.23 -7.56 -2.76
CA GLY A 154 -13.96 -8.12 -2.37
C GLY A 154 -13.95 -8.54 -0.90
N GLU A 155 -13.11 -9.50 -0.56
CA GLU A 155 -12.90 -10.01 0.80
C GLU A 155 -11.43 -9.83 1.22
N PHE A 156 -10.85 -8.69 0.87
CA PHE A 156 -9.44 -8.40 1.15
C PHE A 156 -9.22 -8.02 2.63
N GLU A 157 -8.11 -8.47 3.18
CA GLU A 157 -7.66 -8.03 4.49
C GLU A 157 -7.24 -6.55 4.46
N ILE A 158 -7.85 -5.74 5.32
CA ILE A 158 -7.61 -4.28 5.38
C ILE A 158 -6.61 -3.94 6.48
N CYS A 159 -6.60 -4.69 7.57
CA CYS A 159 -5.77 -4.39 8.74
C CYS A 159 -4.28 -4.55 8.45
N SER A 160 -3.47 -3.67 9.06
CA SER A 160 -2.02 -3.83 9.05
C SER A 160 -1.61 -5.12 9.79
N PRO A 161 -0.59 -5.86 9.32
CA PRO A 161 -0.05 -7.02 10.03
C PRO A 161 0.48 -6.66 11.43
N LEU A 162 0.85 -5.40 11.68
CA LEU A 162 1.24 -4.91 13.01
C LEU A 162 0.09 -4.86 14.02
N LYS A 163 -1.15 -5.09 13.61
CA LYS A 163 -2.28 -5.32 14.53
C LYS A 163 -2.12 -6.64 15.28
N ASN A 164 -1.40 -7.60 14.72
CA ASN A 164 -0.98 -8.79 15.45
C ASN A 164 0.12 -8.39 16.45
N ARG A 165 -0.11 -8.69 17.73
CA ARG A 165 0.79 -8.30 18.82
C ARG A 165 2.18 -8.93 18.70
N ASP A 166 2.28 -10.17 18.27
CA ASP A 166 3.55 -10.86 18.11
C ASP A 166 4.38 -10.25 16.98
N MET A 167 3.72 -9.88 15.87
CA MET A 167 4.36 -9.17 14.76
C MET A 167 4.81 -7.77 15.16
N LEU A 168 4.02 -7.07 15.97
CA LEU A 168 4.42 -5.77 16.51
C LEU A 168 5.64 -5.88 17.41
N ILE A 169 5.66 -6.86 18.32
CA ILE A 169 6.80 -7.10 19.20
C ILE A 169 8.05 -7.42 18.39
N LYS A 170 7.97 -8.31 17.41
CA LYS A 170 9.09 -8.61 16.50
C LYS A 170 9.61 -7.34 15.82
N ALA A 171 8.72 -6.49 15.32
CA ALA A 171 9.10 -5.25 14.66
C ALA A 171 9.72 -4.21 15.59
N LEU A 172 9.33 -4.20 16.88
CA LEU A 172 9.88 -3.27 17.88
C LEU A 172 11.24 -3.69 18.42
N LEU A 173 11.55 -5.00 18.40
CA LEU A 173 12.80 -5.55 18.92
C LEU A 173 13.92 -5.56 17.86
N TYR A 174 13.59 -5.28 16.61
CA TYR A 174 14.53 -5.12 15.51
C TYR A 174 15.14 -3.73 15.49
#